data_2063f79047af437cc002c42e54d45c09
#
_entry.id   2063f79047af437cc002c42e54d45c09
#
_cell.length_a   1.000
_cell.length_b   1.000
_cell.length_c   1.000
_cell.angle_alpha   90.00
_cell.angle_beta   90.00
_cell.angle_gamma   90.00
#
_symmetry.space_group_name_H-M   'P 1'
#
loop_
_entity.id
_entity.type
_entity.pdbx_description
1 polymer ?
#
loop_
_entity_poly.entity_id
_entity_poly.type
_entity_poly.pdbx_seq_one_letter_code
_entity_poly.pdbx_strand_id
1 'polypeptide(L)'
;MLLELKLVDEWGEGAIFPREMAFFLTRCQTAGVTQIIESGRQDGYSTRILGEFAKRTGVAIVSIDYEDDKERAERCRKMLGAFPIELVTGDAFEEIGRALQVHDKKTAVLIDGPKNWGAVSLLCASASFPQVAILSMHNLEEGYLTRHFFADLSSEPVFYEKYLDGYQGDAWGRLGEAERVLIDRKGAARGQNSSTIGVLDVANSDRIRIAGAASSHFRSYPPKFIGWAWRTGNYGLLKFVFSATNRWLGAERYRGC
;
A
#
# COMPACT_ATOMS: atom_id res chain seq x y z
N MET A 1 15.37 -16.19 0.17
CA MET A 1 15.88 -14.80 0.21
C MET A 1 15.03 -13.89 1.10
N LEU A 2 13.70 -13.82 0.97
CA LEU A 2 12.84 -12.99 1.85
C LEU A 2 12.72 -13.49 3.29
N LEU A 3 13.00 -14.74 3.53
CA LEU A 3 12.77 -15.46 4.79
C LEU A 3 13.92 -15.35 5.80
N GLU A 4 15.07 -14.83 5.39
CA GLU A 4 16.17 -14.49 6.28
C GLU A 4 16.04 -13.09 6.88
N LEU A 5 14.95 -12.40 6.57
CA LEU A 5 14.66 -11.11 7.16
C LEU A 5 14.34 -11.35 8.64
N LYS A 6 15.19 -10.90 9.57
CA LYS A 6 14.96 -10.89 11.02
C LYS A 6 13.83 -9.90 11.38
N LEU A 7 12.66 -10.06 10.73
CA LEU A 7 11.60 -9.06 10.70
C LEU A 7 10.65 -9.14 11.88
N VAL A 8 10.77 -10.23 12.64
CA VAL A 8 9.71 -10.64 13.54
C VAL A 8 9.89 -10.06 14.95
N ASP A 9 11.12 -9.68 15.33
CA ASP A 9 11.39 -9.26 16.69
C ASP A 9 10.83 -7.86 17.06
N GLU A 10 10.46 -7.06 16.06
CA GLU A 10 10.09 -5.66 16.25
C GLU A 10 8.80 -5.26 15.49
N TRP A 11 7.84 -6.16 15.37
CA TRP A 11 6.54 -5.81 14.81
C TRP A 11 5.70 -5.00 15.82
N GLY A 12 5.01 -3.96 15.36
CA GLY A 12 4.09 -3.13 16.14
C GLY A 12 2.64 -3.35 15.76
N GLU A 13 1.74 -3.13 16.72
CA GLU A 13 0.30 -3.16 16.48
C GLU A 13 -0.08 -2.17 15.37
N GLY A 14 -0.94 -2.60 14.44
CA GLY A 14 -1.37 -1.80 13.29
C GLY A 14 -0.45 -1.84 12.07
N ALA A 15 0.76 -2.41 12.19
CA ALA A 15 1.65 -2.58 11.05
C ALA A 15 1.21 -3.74 10.14
N ILE A 16 1.57 -3.66 8.86
CA ILE A 16 1.40 -4.76 7.90
C ILE A 16 2.14 -5.99 8.41
N PHE A 17 1.51 -7.14 8.38
CA PHE A 17 2.13 -8.37 8.86
C PHE A 17 3.34 -8.79 8.01
N PRO A 18 4.37 -9.40 8.63
CA PRO A 18 5.57 -9.83 7.92
C PRO A 18 5.30 -10.74 6.71
N ARG A 19 4.31 -11.64 6.80
CA ARG A 19 3.93 -12.51 5.68
C ARG A 19 3.26 -11.74 4.55
N GLU A 20 2.42 -10.76 4.87
CA GLU A 20 1.79 -9.88 3.87
C GLU A 20 2.86 -9.07 3.13
N MET A 21 3.84 -8.53 3.87
CA MET A 21 4.97 -7.83 3.25
C MET A 21 5.82 -8.78 2.37
N ALA A 22 6.08 -10.00 2.83
CA ALA A 22 6.80 -10.98 2.03
C ALA A 22 6.03 -11.35 0.74
N PHE A 23 4.72 -11.47 0.81
CA PHE A 23 3.86 -11.66 -0.35
C PHE A 23 3.97 -10.50 -1.34
N PHE A 24 3.80 -9.26 -0.88
CA PHE A 24 3.94 -8.05 -1.70
C PHE A 24 5.32 -7.97 -2.37
N LEU A 25 6.40 -8.17 -1.59
CA LEU A 25 7.77 -8.10 -2.10
C LEU A 25 8.08 -9.20 -3.12
N THR A 26 7.51 -10.40 -2.96
CA THR A 26 7.64 -11.48 -3.95
C THR A 26 7.00 -11.05 -5.27
N ARG A 27 5.83 -10.42 -5.24
CA ARG A 27 5.18 -9.88 -6.45
C ARG A 27 6.03 -8.80 -7.11
N CYS A 28 6.60 -7.88 -6.31
CA CYS A 28 7.50 -6.84 -6.81
C CYS A 28 8.73 -7.43 -7.52
N GLN A 29 9.35 -8.46 -6.94
CA GLN A 29 10.50 -9.13 -7.55
C GLN A 29 10.14 -9.83 -8.86
N THR A 30 9.04 -10.58 -8.88
CA THR A 30 8.56 -11.27 -10.09
C THR A 30 8.26 -10.28 -11.22
N ALA A 31 7.70 -9.14 -10.88
CA ALA A 31 7.42 -8.07 -11.84
C ALA A 31 8.67 -7.27 -12.25
N GLY A 32 9.83 -7.48 -11.64
CA GLY A 32 11.05 -6.72 -11.93
C GLY A 32 10.96 -5.25 -11.52
N VAL A 33 10.31 -4.96 -10.39
CA VAL A 33 10.19 -3.61 -9.82
C VAL A 33 11.55 -3.10 -9.39
N THR A 34 11.85 -1.84 -9.70
CA THR A 34 13.10 -1.16 -9.34
C THR A 34 12.92 -0.01 -8.37
N GLN A 35 11.66 0.34 -8.09
CA GLN A 35 11.28 1.34 -7.07
C GLN A 35 10.01 0.91 -6.35
N ILE A 36 9.95 1.13 -5.05
CA ILE A 36 8.72 0.99 -4.26
C ILE A 36 8.41 2.33 -3.61
N ILE A 37 7.17 2.79 -3.75
CA ILE A 37 6.63 3.97 -3.07
C ILE A 37 5.61 3.47 -2.06
N GLU A 38 5.86 3.72 -0.78
CA GLU A 38 4.96 3.42 0.33
C GLU A 38 4.27 4.70 0.80
N SER A 39 2.98 4.63 1.13
CA SER A 39 2.28 5.68 1.86
C SER A 39 1.69 5.15 3.16
N GLY A 40 1.85 5.92 4.26
CA GLY A 40 1.39 5.52 5.60
C GLY A 40 2.46 4.74 6.37
N ARG A 41 3.57 5.41 6.68
CA ARG A 41 4.72 4.84 7.42
C ARG A 41 4.45 4.60 8.90
N GLN A 42 3.75 5.52 9.56
CA GLN A 42 3.51 5.54 11.00
C GLN A 42 4.77 5.27 11.83
N ASP A 43 4.79 4.13 12.57
CA ASP A 43 5.94 3.73 13.40
C ASP A 43 7.10 3.11 12.59
N GLY A 44 6.93 2.91 11.27
CA GLY A 44 7.99 2.50 10.36
C GLY A 44 8.29 1.00 10.32
N TYR A 45 7.46 0.13 10.88
CA TYR A 45 7.74 -1.31 10.88
C TYR A 45 7.69 -1.92 9.48
N SER A 46 6.66 -1.63 8.68
CA SER A 46 6.59 -2.02 7.27
C SER A 46 7.73 -1.41 6.47
N THR A 47 7.99 -0.13 6.69
CA THR A 47 9.08 0.62 6.04
C THR A 47 10.46 0.00 6.33
N ARG A 48 10.69 -0.48 7.55
CA ARG A 48 11.92 -1.19 7.90
C ARG A 48 12.09 -2.47 7.08
N ILE A 49 11.01 -3.22 6.86
CA ILE A 49 11.02 -4.40 5.99
C ILE A 49 11.43 -4.01 4.56
N LEU A 50 10.87 -2.92 4.04
CA LEU A 50 11.26 -2.37 2.74
C LEU A 50 12.75 -1.96 2.73
N GLY A 51 13.26 -1.40 3.82
CA GLY A 51 14.66 -1.04 3.97
C GLY A 51 15.62 -2.24 3.94
N GLU A 52 15.28 -3.32 4.62
CA GLU A 52 16.04 -4.57 4.53
C GLU A 52 16.00 -5.16 3.12
N PHE A 53 14.86 -5.09 2.46
CA PHE A 53 14.73 -5.50 1.08
C PHE A 53 15.60 -4.64 0.15
N ALA A 54 15.59 -3.32 0.31
CA ALA A 54 16.42 -2.38 -0.45
C ALA A 54 17.91 -2.67 -0.32
N LYS A 55 18.41 -2.92 0.91
CA LYS A 55 19.82 -3.28 1.15
C LYS A 55 20.27 -4.51 0.36
N ARG A 56 19.36 -5.47 0.12
CA ARG A 56 19.68 -6.74 -0.54
C ARG A 56 19.52 -6.69 -2.05
N THR A 57 18.60 -5.88 -2.54
CA THR A 57 18.19 -5.89 -3.95
C THR A 57 18.61 -4.66 -4.72
N GLY A 58 18.94 -3.56 -4.03
CA GLY A 58 19.19 -2.27 -4.65
C GLY A 58 17.92 -1.56 -5.14
N VAL A 59 16.71 -2.08 -4.82
CA VAL A 59 15.45 -1.44 -5.15
C VAL A 59 15.34 -0.12 -4.37
N ALA A 60 15.02 0.98 -5.05
CA ALA A 60 14.82 2.28 -4.42
C ALA A 60 13.52 2.29 -3.60
N ILE A 61 13.56 2.84 -2.39
CA ILE A 61 12.38 2.99 -1.54
C ILE A 61 12.13 4.46 -1.26
N VAL A 62 10.90 4.90 -1.50
CA VAL A 62 10.37 6.20 -1.08
C VAL A 62 9.22 5.92 -0.11
N SER A 63 9.34 6.38 1.13
CA SER A 63 8.30 6.19 2.14
C SER A 63 7.74 7.53 2.56
N ILE A 64 6.42 7.69 2.40
CA ILE A 64 5.69 8.93 2.57
C ILE A 64 4.79 8.83 3.80
N ASP A 65 4.83 9.83 4.67
CA ASP A 65 3.91 9.92 5.82
C ASP A 65 3.59 11.39 6.12
N TYR A 66 2.40 11.63 6.63
CA TYR A 66 1.97 12.97 7.01
C TYR A 66 2.67 13.49 8.27
N GLU A 67 3.13 12.55 9.13
CA GLU A 67 3.88 12.82 10.36
C GLU A 67 3.16 13.80 11.30
N ASP A 68 1.90 13.54 11.59
CA ASP A 68 1.06 14.31 12.51
C ASP A 68 1.53 14.26 13.98
N ASP A 69 2.23 13.18 14.36
CA ASP A 69 2.87 12.99 15.67
C ASP A 69 4.40 13.12 15.53
N LYS A 70 4.94 14.23 16.02
CA LYS A 70 6.37 14.58 15.90
C LYS A 70 7.28 13.59 16.65
N GLU A 71 6.87 13.13 17.83
CA GLU A 71 7.70 12.21 18.63
C GLU A 71 7.76 10.84 17.95
N ARG A 72 6.63 10.36 17.43
CA ARG A 72 6.56 9.13 16.64
C ARG A 72 7.43 9.25 15.38
N ALA A 73 7.31 10.35 14.66
CA ALA A 73 8.10 10.62 13.46
C ALA A 73 9.61 10.61 13.74
N GLU A 74 10.04 11.20 14.84
CA GLU A 74 11.46 11.22 15.23
C GLU A 74 11.97 9.82 15.60
N ARG A 75 11.21 9.05 16.41
CA ARG A 75 11.55 7.66 16.71
C ARG A 75 11.66 6.81 15.43
N CYS A 76 10.71 6.97 14.52
CA CYS A 76 10.70 6.29 13.23
C CYS A 76 11.93 6.65 12.39
N ARG A 77 12.26 7.93 12.23
CA ARG A 77 13.45 8.38 11.50
C ARG A 77 14.74 7.82 12.09
N LYS A 78 14.86 7.81 13.42
CA LYS A 78 16.02 7.22 14.10
C LYS A 78 16.15 5.73 13.79
N MET A 79 15.06 4.97 13.84
CA MET A 79 15.04 3.54 13.53
C MET A 79 15.43 3.28 12.07
N LEU A 80 14.93 4.12 11.15
CA LEU A 80 15.12 3.95 9.71
C LEU A 80 16.42 4.55 9.16
N GLY A 81 17.14 5.35 9.94
CA GLY A 81 18.34 6.08 9.48
C GLY A 81 19.50 5.21 8.97
N ALA A 82 19.51 3.90 9.28
CA ALA A 82 20.50 2.95 8.79
C ALA A 82 20.11 2.29 7.44
N PHE A 83 18.93 2.61 6.89
CA PHE A 83 18.41 2.01 5.68
C PHE A 83 18.49 2.97 4.48
N PRO A 84 18.68 2.48 3.26
CA PRO A 84 18.68 3.29 2.05
C PRO A 84 17.24 3.62 1.62
N ILE A 85 16.54 4.42 2.41
CA ILE A 85 15.16 4.83 2.23
C ILE A 85 15.09 6.35 2.14
N GLU A 86 14.40 6.86 1.15
CA GLU A 86 14.00 8.26 1.10
C GLU A 86 12.74 8.45 1.96
N LEU A 87 12.86 9.20 3.05
CA LEU A 87 11.75 9.51 3.96
C LEU A 87 11.17 10.87 3.61
N VAL A 88 9.94 10.88 3.13
CA VAL A 88 9.22 12.08 2.72
C VAL A 88 8.12 12.39 3.74
N THR A 89 8.08 13.64 4.20
CA THR A 89 6.97 14.17 5.01
C THR A 89 6.04 14.95 4.13
N GLY A 90 4.77 14.54 4.06
CA GLY A 90 3.79 15.23 3.24
C GLY A 90 2.51 14.44 3.00
N ASP A 91 1.62 15.05 2.24
CA ASP A 91 0.36 14.45 1.84
C ASP A 91 0.59 13.41 0.74
N ALA A 92 0.10 12.18 0.96
CA ALA A 92 0.31 11.08 0.02
C ALA A 92 -0.22 11.39 -1.39
N PHE A 93 -1.30 12.17 -1.52
CA PHE A 93 -1.83 12.56 -2.83
C PHE A 93 -0.89 13.47 -3.61
N GLU A 94 -0.12 14.31 -2.91
CA GLU A 94 0.87 15.17 -3.55
C GLU A 94 2.18 14.43 -3.78
N GLU A 95 2.70 13.77 -2.76
CA GLU A 95 4.06 13.24 -2.76
C GLU A 95 4.22 11.99 -3.63
N ILE A 96 3.21 11.09 -3.70
CA ILE A 96 3.26 9.96 -4.65
C ILE A 96 3.28 10.48 -6.09
N GLY A 97 2.45 11.49 -6.38
CA GLY A 97 2.43 12.11 -7.71
C GLY A 97 3.78 12.71 -8.09
N ARG A 98 4.44 13.41 -7.16
CA ARG A 98 5.79 13.97 -7.35
C ARG A 98 6.82 12.86 -7.57
N ALA A 99 6.83 11.84 -6.71
CA ALA A 99 7.77 10.73 -6.84
C ALA A 99 7.62 9.98 -8.15
N LEU A 100 6.40 9.82 -8.65
CA LEU A 100 6.12 9.19 -9.95
C LEU A 100 6.51 10.07 -11.14
N GLN A 101 6.52 11.40 -11.00
CA GLN A 101 6.95 12.31 -12.07
C GLN A 101 8.47 12.39 -12.24
N VAL A 102 9.22 12.23 -11.16
CA VAL A 102 10.68 12.42 -11.13
C VAL A 102 11.43 11.19 -11.66
N HIS A 103 10.87 10.00 -11.52
CA HIS A 103 11.57 8.74 -11.80
C HIS A 103 10.88 7.92 -12.88
N ASP A 104 11.62 7.57 -13.93
CA ASP A 104 11.21 6.60 -14.96
C ASP A 104 11.63 5.18 -14.55
N LYS A 105 11.25 4.77 -13.33
CA LYS A 105 11.56 3.46 -12.76
C LYS A 105 10.31 2.58 -12.78
N LYS A 106 10.49 1.29 -13.05
CA LYS A 106 9.39 0.34 -12.89
C LYS A 106 8.98 0.27 -11.43
N THR A 107 7.80 0.79 -11.12
CA THR A 107 7.40 1.17 -9.77
C THR A 107 6.28 0.28 -9.23
N ALA A 108 6.40 -0.09 -7.95
CA ALA A 108 5.28 -0.57 -7.15
C ALA A 108 4.80 0.53 -6.20
N VAL A 109 3.49 0.65 -6.01
CA VAL A 109 2.89 1.56 -5.02
C VAL A 109 2.17 0.74 -3.96
N LEU A 110 2.56 0.91 -2.70
CA LEU A 110 1.97 0.31 -1.52
C LEU A 110 1.22 1.37 -0.73
N ILE A 111 -0.10 1.23 -0.61
CA ILE A 111 -0.96 2.18 0.10
C ILE A 111 -1.42 1.58 1.42
N ASP A 112 -0.88 2.09 2.53
CA ASP A 112 -1.31 1.81 3.90
C ASP A 112 -1.90 3.04 4.61
N GLY A 113 -1.77 4.19 4.02
CA GLY A 113 -2.43 5.46 4.35
C GLY A 113 -2.51 6.35 3.12
N PRO A 114 -3.60 7.07 2.92
CA PRO A 114 -4.85 7.09 3.69
C PRO A 114 -5.63 5.78 3.65
N LYS A 115 -6.67 5.66 4.50
CA LYS A 115 -7.51 4.45 4.57
C LYS A 115 -8.79 4.59 3.73
N ASN A 116 -9.50 3.48 3.53
CA ASN A 116 -10.80 3.41 2.88
C ASN A 116 -10.80 3.99 1.46
N TRP A 117 -11.77 4.82 1.12
CA TRP A 117 -11.93 5.41 -0.22
C TRP A 117 -10.82 6.38 -0.60
N GLY A 118 -10.11 6.96 0.38
CA GLY A 118 -8.88 7.71 0.14
C GLY A 118 -7.80 6.84 -0.47
N ALA A 119 -7.58 5.65 0.08
CA ALA A 119 -6.63 4.68 -0.46
C ALA A 119 -7.01 4.21 -1.87
N VAL A 120 -8.29 3.89 -2.10
CA VAL A 120 -8.79 3.51 -3.42
C VAL A 120 -8.57 4.62 -4.45
N SER A 121 -8.85 5.86 -4.07
CA SER A 121 -8.64 7.02 -4.96
C SER A 121 -7.17 7.19 -5.34
N LEU A 122 -6.29 7.06 -4.36
CA LEU A 122 -4.84 7.15 -4.54
C LEU A 122 -4.30 6.02 -5.44
N LEU A 123 -4.82 4.81 -5.24
CA LEU A 123 -4.51 3.64 -6.06
C LEU A 123 -4.93 3.86 -7.53
N CYS A 124 -6.16 4.30 -7.76
CA CYS A 124 -6.66 4.59 -9.10
C CYS A 124 -5.86 5.70 -9.79
N ALA A 125 -5.47 6.73 -9.05
CA ALA A 125 -4.64 7.80 -9.57
C ALA A 125 -3.22 7.30 -9.92
N SER A 126 -2.62 6.46 -9.07
CA SER A 126 -1.30 5.84 -9.33
C SER A 126 -1.31 5.00 -10.61
N ALA A 127 -2.41 4.30 -10.89
CA ALA A 127 -2.57 3.51 -12.11
C ALA A 127 -2.46 4.32 -13.42
N SER A 128 -2.62 5.65 -13.37
CA SER A 128 -2.49 6.51 -14.55
C SER A 128 -1.05 6.69 -15.03
N PHE A 129 -0.06 6.29 -14.23
CA PHE A 129 1.36 6.41 -14.57
C PHE A 129 1.85 5.12 -15.24
N PRO A 130 2.43 5.21 -16.45
CA PRO A 130 2.81 4.03 -17.23
C PRO A 130 3.88 3.16 -16.58
N GLN A 131 4.76 3.74 -15.75
CA GLN A 131 5.82 3.03 -15.04
C GLN A 131 5.33 2.23 -13.84
N VAL A 132 4.10 2.45 -13.35
CA VAL A 132 3.53 1.68 -12.24
C VAL A 132 3.15 0.29 -12.73
N ALA A 133 3.82 -0.73 -12.22
CA ALA A 133 3.62 -2.13 -12.58
C ALA A 133 2.86 -2.92 -11.51
N ILE A 134 2.98 -2.50 -10.25
CA ILE A 134 2.31 -3.11 -9.11
C ILE A 134 1.56 -2.04 -8.33
N LEU A 135 0.31 -2.33 -8.02
CA LEU A 135 -0.49 -1.56 -7.07
C LEU A 135 -0.87 -2.46 -5.90
N SER A 136 -0.72 -1.96 -4.69
CA SER A 136 -1.06 -2.70 -3.49
C SER A 136 -1.77 -1.81 -2.48
N MET A 137 -2.72 -2.39 -1.78
CA MET A 137 -3.49 -1.71 -0.73
C MET A 137 -3.62 -2.64 0.48
N HIS A 138 -3.40 -2.09 1.66
CA HIS A 138 -3.62 -2.75 2.95
C HIS A 138 -5.01 -2.43 3.52
N ASN A 139 -5.42 -3.16 4.55
CA ASN A 139 -6.75 -3.07 5.18
C ASN A 139 -7.91 -3.40 4.22
N LEU A 140 -7.78 -4.52 3.53
CA LEU A 140 -8.81 -5.08 2.66
C LEU A 140 -9.47 -6.29 3.34
N GLU A 141 -10.00 -6.11 4.54
CA GLU A 141 -10.66 -7.16 5.31
C GLU A 141 -11.93 -7.67 4.59
N GLU A 142 -12.27 -8.93 4.86
CA GLU A 142 -13.49 -9.52 4.34
C GLU A 142 -14.72 -8.75 4.84
N GLY A 143 -15.64 -8.45 3.92
CA GLY A 143 -16.83 -7.65 4.22
C GLY A 143 -16.68 -6.14 4.00
N TYR A 144 -15.47 -5.61 3.85
CA TYR A 144 -15.31 -4.20 3.49
C TYR A 144 -15.63 -3.94 2.03
N LEU A 145 -16.32 -2.85 1.77
CA LEU A 145 -16.67 -2.44 0.39
C LEU A 145 -15.46 -2.10 -0.46
N THR A 146 -14.41 -1.57 0.16
CA THR A 146 -13.13 -1.30 -0.51
C THR A 146 -12.48 -2.58 -1.04
N ARG A 147 -12.67 -3.73 -0.37
CA ARG A 147 -12.22 -5.03 -0.87
C ARG A 147 -12.96 -5.45 -2.15
N HIS A 148 -14.29 -5.31 -2.15
CA HIS A 148 -15.09 -5.62 -3.34
C HIS A 148 -14.67 -4.73 -4.52
N PHE A 149 -14.51 -3.43 -4.27
CA PHE A 149 -14.04 -2.51 -5.28
C PHE A 149 -12.65 -2.86 -5.79
N PHE A 150 -11.70 -3.18 -4.88
CA PHE A 150 -10.36 -3.61 -5.26
C PHE A 150 -10.40 -4.87 -6.13
N ALA A 151 -11.28 -5.83 -5.82
CA ALA A 151 -11.46 -7.06 -6.61
C ALA A 151 -11.95 -6.76 -8.03
N ASP A 152 -12.69 -5.69 -8.24
CA ASP A 152 -13.22 -5.30 -9.56
C ASP A 152 -12.21 -4.49 -10.40
N LEU A 153 -11.09 -4.03 -9.81
CA LEU A 153 -10.10 -3.20 -10.51
C LEU A 153 -9.28 -3.95 -11.54
N SER A 154 -9.11 -5.26 -11.39
CA SER A 154 -8.33 -6.10 -12.30
C SER A 154 -9.04 -7.42 -12.58
N SER A 155 -8.67 -8.07 -13.68
CA SER A 155 -9.13 -9.42 -14.01
C SER A 155 -8.59 -10.46 -13.03
N GLU A 156 -7.43 -10.21 -12.44
CA GLU A 156 -6.72 -11.15 -11.57
C GLU A 156 -6.16 -10.46 -10.30
N PRO A 157 -7.02 -9.87 -9.45
CA PRO A 157 -6.54 -9.34 -8.17
C PRO A 157 -6.09 -10.50 -7.28
N VAL A 158 -4.93 -10.35 -6.65
CA VAL A 158 -4.40 -11.38 -5.76
C VAL A 158 -4.47 -10.87 -4.33
N PHE A 159 -5.27 -11.56 -3.52
CA PHE A 159 -5.35 -11.33 -2.08
C PHE A 159 -4.42 -12.29 -1.35
N TYR A 160 -3.85 -11.81 -0.26
CA TYR A 160 -2.90 -12.56 0.54
C TYR A 160 -3.47 -13.90 1.02
N GLU A 161 -4.69 -13.98 1.51
CA GLU A 161 -5.28 -15.22 2.02
C GLU A 161 -5.35 -16.31 0.93
N LYS A 162 -5.78 -15.93 -0.27
CA LYS A 162 -5.85 -16.86 -1.41
C LYS A 162 -4.47 -17.34 -1.87
N TYR A 163 -3.45 -16.49 -1.67
CA TYR A 163 -2.08 -16.86 -1.98
C TYR A 163 -1.56 -17.95 -1.04
N LEU A 164 -1.91 -17.88 0.25
CA LEU A 164 -1.48 -18.88 1.24
C LEU A 164 -2.05 -20.27 0.98
N ASP A 165 -3.26 -20.36 0.45
CA ASP A 165 -3.91 -21.65 0.14
C ASP A 165 -3.12 -22.46 -0.90
N GLY A 166 -2.36 -21.80 -1.76
CA GLY A 166 -1.49 -22.41 -2.77
C GLY A 166 -0.02 -22.56 -2.37
N TYR A 167 0.40 -22.03 -1.23
CA TYR A 167 1.81 -21.93 -0.86
C TYR A 167 2.16 -22.89 0.29
N GLN A 168 2.68 -24.03 -0.05
CA GLN A 168 3.19 -25.02 0.91
C GLN A 168 4.72 -25.02 0.89
N GLY A 169 5.35 -24.44 1.91
CA GLY A 169 6.79 -24.49 2.05
C GLY A 169 7.22 -24.16 3.49
N ASP A 170 8.22 -24.89 4.00
CA ASP A 170 8.76 -24.74 5.36
C ASP A 170 9.10 -23.30 5.76
N ALA A 171 9.47 -22.54 4.79
CA ALA A 171 9.87 -21.15 4.98
C ALA A 171 8.69 -20.24 5.35
N TRP A 172 7.54 -20.39 4.71
CA TRP A 172 6.30 -19.68 5.04
C TRP A 172 5.72 -20.16 6.37
N GLY A 173 5.85 -21.45 6.67
CA GLY A 173 5.48 -22.02 7.96
C GLY A 173 6.26 -21.38 9.10
N ARG A 174 7.58 -21.25 8.99
CA ARG A 174 8.43 -20.59 9.99
C ARG A 174 8.08 -19.11 10.18
N LEU A 175 7.85 -18.37 9.09
CA LEU A 175 7.46 -16.97 9.17
C LEU A 175 6.08 -16.82 9.82
N GLY A 176 5.14 -17.72 9.52
CA GLY A 176 3.81 -17.75 10.13
C GLY A 176 3.84 -18.07 11.62
N GLU A 177 4.68 -19.00 12.04
CA GLU A 177 4.88 -19.32 13.47
C GLU A 177 5.49 -18.17 14.23
N ALA A 178 6.50 -17.52 13.66
CA ALA A 178 7.11 -16.33 14.24
C ALA A 178 6.09 -15.17 14.36
N GLU A 179 5.26 -14.98 13.35
CA GLU A 179 4.19 -13.97 13.37
C GLU A 179 3.13 -14.29 14.43
N ARG A 180 2.73 -15.56 14.56
CA ARG A 180 1.81 -16.00 15.62
C ARG A 180 2.36 -15.71 17.02
N VAL A 181 3.64 -15.97 17.26
CA VAL A 181 4.30 -15.65 18.53
C VAL A 181 4.28 -14.14 18.82
N LEU A 182 4.44 -13.29 17.82
CA LEU A 182 4.35 -11.84 17.98
C LEU A 182 2.94 -11.40 18.34
N ILE A 183 1.93 -11.91 17.65
CA ILE A 183 0.52 -11.64 17.92
C ILE A 183 0.17 -12.02 19.35
N ASP A 184 0.58 -13.22 19.79
CA ASP A 184 0.33 -13.71 21.14
C ASP A 184 1.03 -12.85 22.22
N ARG A 185 2.30 -12.45 21.98
CA ARG A 185 3.03 -11.56 22.89
C ARG A 185 2.45 -10.16 23.03
N LYS A 186 1.90 -9.62 21.97
CA LYS A 186 1.32 -8.27 21.94
C LYS A 186 -0.13 -8.23 22.44
N GLY A 187 -0.73 -9.38 22.74
CA GLY A 187 -2.12 -9.45 23.20
C GLY A 187 -3.13 -8.99 22.16
N ALA A 188 -2.75 -8.99 20.88
CA ALA A 188 -3.65 -8.64 19.79
C ALA A 188 -4.87 -9.57 19.84
N ALA A 189 -6.05 -9.00 19.96
CA ALA A 189 -7.29 -9.78 20.06
C ALA A 189 -7.39 -10.72 18.85
N ARG A 190 -7.65 -12.01 19.12
CA ARG A 190 -7.71 -13.08 18.10
C ARG A 190 -8.69 -12.84 16.96
N GLY A 191 -9.49 -11.78 17.01
CA GLY A 191 -10.44 -11.38 15.96
C GLY A 191 -9.97 -10.27 15.03
N GLN A 192 -8.79 -9.66 15.28
CA GLN A 192 -8.25 -8.58 14.44
C GLN A 192 -7.24 -9.08 13.39
N ASN A 193 -7.10 -10.38 13.21
CA ASN A 193 -6.10 -11.01 12.33
C ASN A 193 -6.47 -10.98 10.84
N SER A 194 -7.39 -10.13 10.44
CA SER A 194 -7.87 -10.08 9.07
C SER A 194 -7.44 -8.83 8.31
N SER A 195 -6.42 -8.13 8.78
CA SER A 195 -5.77 -7.16 7.92
C SER A 195 -5.27 -7.89 6.70
N THR A 196 -5.70 -7.46 5.54
CA THR A 196 -5.43 -8.15 4.29
C THR A 196 -4.79 -7.21 3.32
N ILE A 197 -3.70 -7.64 2.72
CA ILE A 197 -3.10 -6.94 1.60
C ILE A 197 -3.64 -7.51 0.29
N GLY A 198 -4.01 -6.61 -0.63
CA GLY A 198 -4.31 -6.94 -2.01
C GLY A 198 -3.21 -6.43 -2.93
N VAL A 199 -2.89 -7.17 -3.98
CA VAL A 199 -1.91 -6.82 -4.98
C VAL A 199 -2.49 -6.96 -6.38
N LEU A 200 -2.27 -5.96 -7.21
CA LEU A 200 -2.63 -5.92 -8.63
C LEU A 200 -1.35 -5.83 -9.47
N ASP A 201 -1.16 -6.74 -10.39
CA ASP A 201 -0.21 -6.59 -11.48
C ASP A 201 -0.86 -5.73 -12.57
N VAL A 202 -0.34 -4.54 -12.81
CA VAL A 202 -0.97 -3.56 -13.70
C VAL A 202 -0.50 -3.74 -15.14
N ALA A 203 -1.25 -4.52 -15.91
CA ALA A 203 -1.11 -4.58 -17.36
C ALA A 203 -1.85 -3.41 -18.04
N ASN A 204 -1.62 -3.20 -19.34
CA ASN A 204 -2.31 -2.12 -20.07
C ASN A 204 -3.83 -2.25 -20.09
N SER A 205 -4.35 -3.50 -20.16
CA SER A 205 -5.78 -3.80 -20.06
C SER A 205 -6.37 -3.40 -18.70
N ASP A 206 -5.61 -3.59 -17.64
CA ASP A 206 -6.04 -3.24 -16.28
C ASP A 206 -6.09 -1.73 -16.07
N ARG A 207 -5.19 -0.96 -16.70
CA ARG A 207 -5.25 0.51 -16.66
C ARG A 207 -6.56 1.05 -17.19
N ILE A 208 -7.06 0.49 -18.30
CA ILE A 208 -8.35 0.86 -18.89
C ILE A 208 -9.49 0.49 -17.94
N ARG A 209 -9.43 -0.70 -17.33
CA ARG A 209 -10.43 -1.18 -16.37
C ARG A 209 -10.43 -0.34 -15.09
N ILE A 210 -9.27 -0.08 -14.51
CA ILE A 210 -9.11 0.77 -13.32
C ILE A 210 -9.66 2.17 -13.60
N ALA A 211 -9.34 2.72 -14.76
CA ALA A 211 -9.88 4.00 -15.21
C ALA A 211 -11.41 3.97 -15.37
N GLY A 212 -11.97 2.90 -15.91
CA GLY A 212 -13.41 2.70 -16.06
C GLY A 212 -14.12 2.51 -14.70
N ALA A 213 -13.55 1.71 -13.80
CA ALA A 213 -14.08 1.49 -12.46
C ALA A 213 -14.08 2.79 -11.63
N ALA A 214 -13.00 3.57 -11.70
CA ALA A 214 -12.94 4.89 -11.09
C ALA A 214 -14.05 5.82 -11.63
N SER A 215 -14.34 5.78 -12.94
CA SER A 215 -15.41 6.58 -13.52
C SER A 215 -16.81 6.17 -13.06
N SER A 216 -17.06 4.88 -12.87
CA SER A 216 -18.38 4.37 -12.47
C SER A 216 -18.69 4.67 -11.00
N HIS A 217 -17.69 4.59 -10.13
CA HIS A 217 -17.84 4.85 -8.70
C HIS A 217 -17.70 6.32 -8.31
N PHE A 218 -16.87 7.06 -9.05
CA PHE A 218 -16.70 8.50 -8.92
C PHE A 218 -17.39 9.20 -10.09
N ARG A 219 -18.70 9.02 -10.26
CA ARG A 219 -19.51 9.54 -11.38
C ARG A 219 -19.26 10.99 -11.76
N SER A 220 -18.67 11.77 -10.87
CA SER A 220 -18.35 13.19 -11.06
C SER A 220 -16.94 13.45 -11.61
N TYR A 221 -16.07 12.44 -11.72
CA TYR A 221 -14.65 12.66 -12.03
C TYR A 221 -14.12 11.68 -13.06
N PRO A 222 -13.98 12.10 -14.33
CA PRO A 222 -13.36 11.25 -15.35
C PRO A 222 -11.92 10.89 -14.97
N PRO A 223 -11.49 9.64 -15.10
CA PRO A 223 -10.12 9.18 -14.80
C PRO A 223 -9.04 9.97 -15.53
N LYS A 224 -9.35 10.43 -16.75
CA LYS A 224 -8.47 11.33 -17.51
C LYS A 224 -8.21 12.65 -16.79
N PHE A 225 -9.21 13.18 -16.07
CA PHE A 225 -9.09 14.40 -15.29
C PHE A 225 -8.20 14.19 -14.06
N ILE A 226 -8.36 13.09 -13.34
CA ILE A 226 -7.52 12.73 -12.18
C ILE A 226 -6.07 12.58 -12.63
N GLY A 227 -5.83 11.80 -13.67
CA GLY A 227 -4.49 11.61 -14.24
C GLY A 227 -3.90 12.91 -14.81
N TRP A 228 -4.72 13.77 -15.41
CA TRP A 228 -4.30 15.09 -15.86
C TRP A 228 -3.93 16.00 -14.68
N ALA A 229 -4.79 16.12 -13.69
CA ALA A 229 -4.56 16.97 -12.53
C ALA A 229 -3.29 16.55 -11.75
N TRP A 230 -3.03 15.24 -11.69
CA TRP A 230 -1.82 14.73 -11.08
C TRP A 230 -0.57 15.05 -11.91
N ARG A 231 -0.58 14.78 -13.22
CA ARG A 231 0.54 15.10 -14.12
C ARG A 231 0.85 16.58 -14.21
N THR A 232 -0.14 17.45 -14.00
CA THR A 232 0.04 18.91 -14.04
C THR A 232 0.32 19.52 -12.66
N GLY A 233 0.39 18.72 -11.60
CA GLY A 233 0.62 19.21 -10.24
C GLY A 233 -0.57 19.95 -9.58
N ASN A 234 -1.79 19.80 -10.13
CA ASN A 234 -3.00 20.38 -9.55
C ASN A 234 -3.52 19.58 -8.34
N TYR A 235 -2.64 19.31 -7.38
CA TYR A 235 -2.92 18.49 -6.20
C TYR A 235 -4.02 19.08 -5.30
N GLY A 236 -4.09 20.40 -5.17
CA GLY A 236 -5.13 21.05 -4.39
C GLY A 236 -6.54 20.75 -4.90
N LEU A 237 -6.73 20.68 -6.22
CA LEU A 237 -7.99 20.30 -6.83
C LEU A 237 -8.31 18.83 -6.55
N LEU A 238 -7.33 17.92 -6.67
CA LEU A 238 -7.50 16.51 -6.34
C LEU A 238 -7.88 16.32 -4.86
N LYS A 239 -7.19 16.99 -3.96
CA LYS A 239 -7.44 16.96 -2.52
C LYS A 239 -8.87 17.42 -2.18
N PHE A 240 -9.31 18.51 -2.80
CA PHE A 240 -10.68 18.99 -2.63
C PHE A 240 -11.71 17.97 -3.10
N VAL A 241 -11.51 17.42 -4.29
CA VAL A 241 -12.38 16.40 -4.91
C VAL A 241 -12.47 15.16 -4.02
N PHE A 242 -11.34 14.60 -3.59
CA PHE A 242 -11.30 13.40 -2.76
C PHE A 242 -11.84 13.63 -1.36
N SER A 243 -11.59 14.79 -0.76
CA SER A 243 -12.15 15.18 0.53
C SER A 243 -13.68 15.29 0.48
N ALA A 244 -14.23 15.87 -0.58
CA ALA A 244 -15.68 15.97 -0.79
C ALA A 244 -16.29 14.57 -1.00
N THR A 245 -15.65 13.72 -1.80
CA THR A 245 -16.11 12.34 -2.08
C THR A 245 -16.04 11.47 -0.83
N ASN A 246 -14.96 11.54 -0.05
CA ASN A 246 -14.84 10.80 1.21
C ASN A 246 -15.88 11.23 2.24
N ARG A 247 -16.19 12.53 2.34
CA ARG A 247 -17.27 13.03 3.22
C ARG A 247 -18.64 12.50 2.80
N TRP A 248 -18.90 12.46 1.52
CA TRP A 248 -20.19 12.02 0.99
C TRP A 248 -20.37 10.50 1.06
N LEU A 249 -19.35 9.71 0.69
CA LEU A 249 -19.38 8.25 0.72
C LEU A 249 -19.11 7.68 2.14
N GLY A 250 -18.31 8.37 2.96
CA GLY A 250 -18.04 7.95 4.33
C GLY A 250 -19.20 8.16 5.29
N ALA A 251 -19.98 9.23 5.10
CA ALA A 251 -21.12 9.54 5.97
C ALA A 251 -22.29 8.55 5.83
N GLU A 252 -22.46 7.92 4.66
CA GLU A 252 -23.55 6.97 4.43
C GLU A 252 -23.28 5.56 4.97
N ARG A 253 -22.05 5.18 5.27
CA ARG A 253 -21.65 3.78 5.51
C ARG A 253 -21.16 3.43 6.91
N TYR A 254 -20.83 4.39 7.73
CA TYR A 254 -20.54 4.15 9.17
C TYR A 254 -21.81 4.00 10.05
N ARG A 255 -22.99 4.05 9.45
CA ARG A 255 -24.28 3.87 10.16
C ARG A 255 -24.81 2.44 10.15
N GLY A 256 -24.05 1.49 9.65
CA GLY A 256 -24.48 0.10 9.47
C GLY A 256 -23.50 -0.97 9.96
N CYS A 257 -22.56 -0.63 10.86
CA CYS A 257 -21.72 -1.61 11.57
C CYS A 257 -21.87 -1.41 13.06
#